data_8c869b9200e4e0757c7190a7ecab5f6c
#
_entry.id   8c869b9200e4e0757c7190a7ecab5f6c
#
_cell.length_a   1.000
_cell.length_b   1.000
_cell.length_c   1.000
_cell.angle_alpha   90.00
_cell.angle_beta   90.00
_cell.angle_gamma   90.00
#
_symmetry.space_group_name_H-M   'P 1'
#
loop_
_entity.id
_entity.type
_entity.pdbx_description
1 polymer ?
#
loop_
_entity_poly.entity_id
_entity_poly.type
_entity_poly.pdbx_seq_one_letter_code
_entity_poly.pdbx_strand_id
1 'polypeptide(L)'
;MSVEMGARVAVVLKGWPRLSETFIAQEIAGLEARGVALEIWSLRRPTDKARHPVHDRVTGRVVYLPEYLKDDPRRVFEGWRQARRLPGYARARRKFLADLRRDPTANRIRRWGQALVLAAELPASIDRLYAHFLHTPASVTRYAAALRGLPWSVSAHAKDIWTSAPWEISEKLEDAAWLVTCTDVGLQRLKELAAHPERLRLAYHGLDFAHLPPPPPARPRRDGSDATDPVVILSIGRKVEKKGYGDLLQALARLPPELHWRFEHVGAGELSETLKTQAALLGIAQRCMWHGAQPQKTVFAALARADLFVLASKRAADGDQDGLPNVLMEAAHQGLPLVSTQAAAIGEFIEDGVNGLLVAPGAPDELARALARAVGDPELRARLAARAGEIVRTRFSFDAGIDWIAGALGEPGALGQQRGQQRSSTARAAE
;
A
#
# COMPACT_ATOMS: atom_id res chain seq x y z
N MET A 1 -1.33 -27.24 30.69
CA MET A 1 -0.61 -26.61 29.59
C MET A 1 -1.12 -25.18 29.53
N SER A 2 -0.37 -24.22 30.08
CA SER A 2 -0.66 -22.80 29.89
C SER A 2 -0.39 -22.46 28.42
N VAL A 3 -1.45 -22.12 27.69
CA VAL A 3 -1.33 -21.53 26.35
C VAL A 3 -0.54 -20.23 26.56
N GLU A 4 0.70 -20.16 26.07
CA GLU A 4 1.41 -18.89 25.97
C GLU A 4 0.51 -17.96 25.14
N MET A 5 -0.13 -17.01 25.83
CA MET A 5 -0.94 -16.00 25.15
C MET A 5 0.01 -15.13 24.35
N GLY A 6 -0.05 -15.25 23.04
CA GLY A 6 0.72 -14.41 22.11
C GLY A 6 0.52 -12.92 22.42
N ALA A 7 1.49 -12.10 22.02
CA ALA A 7 1.45 -10.65 22.27
C ALA A 7 0.15 -10.02 21.77
N ARG A 8 -0.46 -9.16 22.59
CA ARG A 8 -1.65 -8.38 22.21
C ARG A 8 -1.25 -7.03 21.66
N VAL A 9 -1.67 -6.75 20.44
CA VAL A 9 -1.22 -5.61 19.64
C VAL A 9 -2.36 -4.62 19.40
N ALA A 10 -2.12 -3.35 19.66
CA ALA A 10 -3.02 -2.29 19.21
C ALA A 10 -2.55 -1.74 17.86
N VAL A 11 -3.34 -1.97 16.82
CA VAL A 11 -3.09 -1.49 15.45
C VAL A 11 -3.71 -0.11 15.27
N VAL A 12 -2.89 0.91 15.02
CA VAL A 12 -3.32 2.31 14.91
C VAL A 12 -3.42 2.73 13.45
N LEU A 13 -4.64 3.08 13.01
CA LEU A 13 -4.99 3.37 11.63
C LEU A 13 -5.56 4.78 11.47
N LYS A 14 -5.39 5.38 10.28
CA LYS A 14 -5.99 6.67 9.95
C LYS A 14 -7.52 6.63 9.93
N GLY A 15 -8.09 5.54 9.42
CA GLY A 15 -9.53 5.30 9.34
C GLY A 15 -9.79 3.82 9.02
N TRP A 16 -10.85 3.25 9.55
CA TRP A 16 -11.20 1.85 9.36
C TRP A 16 -12.73 1.66 9.31
N PRO A 17 -13.27 0.81 8.39
CA PRO A 17 -12.62 0.25 7.20
C PRO A 17 -12.46 1.30 6.07
N ARG A 18 -11.55 1.06 5.11
CA ARG A 18 -11.36 1.93 3.94
C ARG A 18 -11.17 1.12 2.66
N LEU A 19 -11.97 1.43 1.63
CA LEU A 19 -11.90 0.74 0.34
C LEU A 19 -10.55 0.91 -0.39
N SER A 20 -9.91 2.05 -0.22
CA SER A 20 -8.63 2.35 -0.87
C SER A 20 -7.41 1.74 -0.16
N GLU A 21 -7.60 1.07 0.98
CA GLU A 21 -6.56 0.53 1.84
C GLU A 21 -6.79 -0.95 2.15
N THR A 22 -7.24 -1.73 1.16
CA THR A 22 -7.52 -3.17 1.29
C THR A 22 -6.30 -3.99 1.71
N PHE A 23 -5.10 -3.54 1.34
CA PHE A 23 -3.84 -4.17 1.77
C PHE A 23 -3.67 -4.16 3.30
N ILE A 24 -4.14 -3.11 4.01
CA ILE A 24 -4.14 -3.08 5.48
C ILE A 24 -5.12 -4.13 6.03
N ALA A 25 -6.31 -4.25 5.43
CA ALA A 25 -7.28 -5.25 5.84
C ALA A 25 -6.77 -6.68 5.61
N GLN A 26 -6.07 -6.92 4.49
CA GLN A 26 -5.39 -8.19 4.21
C GLN A 26 -4.32 -8.49 5.25
N GLU A 27 -3.48 -7.50 5.57
CA GLU A 27 -2.43 -7.64 6.58
C GLU A 27 -3.01 -7.99 7.95
N ILE A 28 -4.03 -7.25 8.43
CA ILE A 28 -4.69 -7.52 9.71
C ILE A 28 -5.31 -8.92 9.72
N ALA A 29 -6.09 -9.29 8.69
CA ALA A 29 -6.69 -10.62 8.60
C ALA A 29 -5.63 -11.74 8.57
N GLY A 30 -4.51 -11.51 7.88
CA GLY A 30 -3.39 -12.43 7.82
C GLY A 30 -2.67 -12.60 9.16
N LEU A 31 -2.54 -11.53 9.94
CA LEU A 31 -1.96 -11.55 11.28
C LEU A 31 -2.88 -12.29 12.27
N GLU A 32 -4.20 -12.04 12.21
CA GLU A 32 -5.19 -12.78 13.02
C GLU A 32 -5.18 -14.29 12.69
N ALA A 33 -5.10 -14.64 11.40
CA ALA A 33 -5.00 -16.04 10.97
C ALA A 33 -3.73 -16.74 11.50
N ARG A 34 -2.69 -15.99 11.86
CA ARG A 34 -1.45 -16.47 12.49
C ARG A 34 -1.48 -16.40 14.01
N GLY A 35 -2.64 -16.13 14.60
CA GLY A 35 -2.84 -16.13 16.05
C GLY A 35 -2.39 -14.84 16.75
N VAL A 36 -2.10 -13.75 16.04
CA VAL A 36 -1.79 -12.46 16.67
C VAL A 36 -3.09 -11.84 17.18
N ALA A 37 -3.19 -11.59 18.48
CA ALA A 37 -4.36 -10.95 19.07
C ALA A 37 -4.31 -9.42 18.82
N LEU A 38 -5.29 -8.91 18.06
CA LEU A 38 -5.29 -7.52 17.59
C LEU A 38 -6.48 -6.73 18.13
N GLU A 39 -6.25 -5.44 18.45
CA GLU A 39 -7.30 -4.43 18.57
C GLU A 39 -7.03 -3.29 17.58
N ILE A 40 -8.05 -2.83 16.86
CA ILE A 40 -7.94 -1.76 15.86
C ILE A 40 -8.33 -0.43 16.51
N TRP A 41 -7.40 0.52 16.49
CA TRP A 41 -7.59 1.89 16.96
C TRP A 41 -7.59 2.86 15.79
N SER A 42 -8.77 3.27 15.37
CA SER A 42 -8.98 4.14 14.22
C SER A 42 -9.06 5.59 14.62
N LEU A 43 -8.23 6.45 14.01
CA LEU A 43 -8.16 7.89 14.33
C LEU A 43 -9.40 8.66 13.86
N ARG A 44 -10.28 8.04 13.09
CA ARG A 44 -11.57 8.59 12.65
C ARG A 44 -12.54 7.49 12.25
N ARG A 45 -13.81 7.84 12.17
CA ARG A 45 -14.81 6.95 11.56
C ARG A 45 -14.64 6.87 10.04
N PRO A 46 -15.04 5.78 9.41
CA PRO A 46 -14.96 5.64 7.96
C PRO A 46 -15.92 6.61 7.27
N THR A 47 -15.49 7.12 6.11
CA THR A 47 -16.33 7.93 5.22
C THR A 47 -16.95 7.09 4.11
N ASP A 48 -16.38 5.93 3.83
CA ASP A 48 -16.83 5.01 2.78
C ASP A 48 -18.07 4.23 3.26
N LYS A 49 -19.13 4.25 2.47
CA LYS A 49 -20.37 3.49 2.75
C LYS A 49 -20.25 2.01 2.38
N ALA A 50 -19.43 1.69 1.39
CA ALA A 50 -19.21 0.33 0.92
C ALA A 50 -18.02 -0.31 1.64
N ARG A 51 -18.05 -1.65 1.78
CA ARG A 51 -16.98 -2.48 2.35
C ARG A 51 -16.45 -3.44 1.28
N HIS A 52 -15.18 -3.78 1.39
CA HIS A 52 -14.58 -4.87 0.63
C HIS A 52 -14.72 -6.17 1.42
N PRO A 53 -14.93 -7.35 0.79
CA PRO A 53 -15.08 -8.63 1.50
C PRO A 53 -13.94 -8.95 2.48
N VAL A 54 -12.73 -8.48 2.24
CA VAL A 54 -11.60 -8.68 3.16
C VAL A 54 -11.84 -8.05 4.53
N HIS A 55 -12.64 -6.97 4.63
CA HIS A 55 -12.95 -6.35 5.92
C HIS A 55 -13.80 -7.24 6.82
N ASP A 56 -14.59 -8.15 6.23
CA ASP A 56 -15.46 -9.07 6.97
C ASP A 56 -14.66 -10.26 7.55
N ARG A 57 -13.42 -10.45 7.11
CA ARG A 57 -12.48 -11.45 7.65
C ARG A 57 -11.79 -10.99 8.93
N VAL A 58 -11.80 -9.68 9.20
CA VAL A 58 -11.16 -9.09 10.38
C VAL A 58 -12.11 -9.16 11.56
N THR A 59 -11.67 -9.78 12.64
CA THR A 59 -12.47 -10.05 13.85
C THR A 59 -12.12 -9.15 15.03
N GLY A 60 -10.97 -8.48 14.99
CA GLY A 60 -10.45 -7.60 16.03
C GLY A 60 -11.42 -6.48 16.41
N ARG A 61 -11.51 -6.22 17.72
CA ARG A 61 -12.30 -5.10 18.25
C ARG A 61 -11.84 -3.77 17.63
N VAL A 62 -12.79 -2.95 17.18
CA VAL A 62 -12.52 -1.62 16.62
C VAL A 62 -12.91 -0.53 17.60
N VAL A 63 -11.97 0.35 17.92
CA VAL A 63 -12.18 1.55 18.75
C VAL A 63 -11.92 2.79 17.90
N TYR A 64 -12.87 3.72 17.89
CA TYR A 64 -12.74 4.99 17.17
C TYR A 64 -12.34 6.11 18.12
N LEU A 65 -11.25 6.80 17.81
CA LEU A 65 -10.86 8.03 18.50
C LEU A 65 -11.61 9.23 17.93
N PRO A 66 -11.72 10.35 18.70
CA PRO A 66 -12.25 11.60 18.16
C PRO A 66 -11.42 12.07 16.96
N GLU A 67 -12.06 12.29 15.80
CA GLU A 67 -11.33 12.78 14.61
C GLU A 67 -10.81 14.19 14.87
N TYR A 68 -11.67 15.08 15.40
CA TYR A 68 -11.26 16.38 15.90
C TYR A 68 -11.47 16.43 17.41
N LEU A 69 -10.63 17.16 18.15
CA LEU A 69 -10.69 17.22 19.61
C LEU A 69 -12.01 17.86 20.11
N LYS A 70 -12.63 18.70 19.27
CA LYS A 70 -13.93 19.34 19.53
C LYS A 70 -15.12 18.38 19.41
N ASP A 71 -14.95 17.22 18.76
CA ASP A 71 -16.03 16.26 18.54
C ASP A 71 -16.41 15.52 19.83
N ASP A 72 -15.44 15.38 20.77
CA ASP A 72 -15.66 14.79 22.08
C ASP A 72 -14.70 15.44 23.12
N PRO A 73 -14.94 16.68 23.53
CA PRO A 73 -14.04 17.41 24.41
C PRO A 73 -13.96 16.82 25.81
N ARG A 74 -15.02 16.14 26.28
CA ARG A 74 -15.03 15.45 27.59
C ARG A 74 -14.06 14.29 27.58
N ARG A 75 -14.12 13.42 26.57
CA ARG A 75 -13.23 12.29 26.39
C ARG A 75 -11.77 12.72 26.26
N VAL A 76 -11.53 13.82 25.51
CA VAL A 76 -10.17 14.39 25.38
C VAL A 76 -9.66 14.91 26.74
N PHE A 77 -10.50 15.60 27.50
CA PHE A 77 -10.12 16.09 28.83
C PHE A 77 -9.86 14.94 29.83
N GLU A 78 -10.71 13.93 29.84
CA GLU A 78 -10.51 12.72 30.65
C GLU A 78 -9.24 11.98 30.26
N GLY A 79 -9.01 11.84 28.96
CA GLY A 79 -7.77 11.27 28.39
C GLY A 79 -6.54 12.03 28.88
N TRP A 80 -6.56 13.36 28.82
CA TRP A 80 -5.48 14.19 29.36
C TRP A 80 -5.30 14.00 30.88
N ARG A 81 -6.40 14.02 31.64
CA ARG A 81 -6.37 13.86 33.11
C ARG A 81 -5.76 12.53 33.54
N GLN A 82 -6.04 11.45 32.80
CA GLN A 82 -5.49 10.13 33.05
C GLN A 82 -4.03 10.05 32.58
N ALA A 83 -3.75 10.45 31.33
CA ALA A 83 -2.44 10.34 30.72
C ALA A 83 -1.37 11.15 31.46
N ARG A 84 -1.69 12.31 32.07
CA ARG A 84 -0.75 13.10 32.85
C ARG A 84 -0.22 12.40 34.10
N ARG A 85 -0.89 11.33 34.54
CA ARG A 85 -0.46 10.49 35.69
C ARG A 85 0.46 9.34 35.25
N LEU A 86 0.58 9.09 33.97
CA LEU A 86 1.44 8.04 33.45
C LEU A 86 2.93 8.41 33.62
N PRO A 87 3.80 7.47 33.97
CA PRO A 87 5.23 7.74 34.16
C PRO A 87 5.90 8.37 32.93
N GLY A 88 5.43 8.03 31.74
CA GLY A 88 5.96 8.51 30.46
C GLY A 88 5.51 9.92 30.05
N TYR A 89 4.61 10.58 30.81
CA TYR A 89 4.01 11.86 30.40
C TYR A 89 5.03 12.97 30.10
N ALA A 90 6.02 13.17 30.99
CA ALA A 90 7.03 14.20 30.79
C ALA A 90 7.88 13.96 29.51
N ARG A 91 8.22 12.69 29.22
CA ARG A 91 8.96 12.29 28.02
C ARG A 91 8.11 12.52 26.76
N ALA A 92 6.87 12.06 26.76
CA ALA A 92 5.96 12.23 25.62
C ALA A 92 5.65 13.70 25.32
N ARG A 93 5.42 14.52 26.38
CA ARG A 93 5.20 15.96 26.25
C ARG A 93 6.41 16.68 25.67
N ARG A 94 7.64 16.31 26.06
CA ARG A 94 8.85 16.88 25.44
C ARG A 94 8.93 16.60 23.95
N LYS A 95 8.65 15.35 23.52
CA LYS A 95 8.59 14.99 22.09
C LYS A 95 7.53 15.82 21.35
N PHE A 96 6.32 15.88 21.89
CA PHE A 96 5.24 16.67 21.29
C PHE A 96 5.61 18.16 21.15
N LEU A 97 6.20 18.77 22.19
CA LEU A 97 6.58 20.19 22.14
C LEU A 97 7.72 20.45 21.15
N ALA A 98 8.67 19.53 21.01
CA ALA A 98 9.73 19.60 20.00
C ALA A 98 9.14 19.54 18.59
N ASP A 99 8.21 18.61 18.36
CA ASP A 99 7.52 18.48 17.08
C ASP A 99 6.65 19.71 16.77
N LEU A 100 5.93 20.24 17.79
CA LEU A 100 5.08 21.42 17.64
C LEU A 100 5.87 22.70 17.30
N ARG A 101 7.11 22.83 17.78
CA ARG A 101 7.98 23.95 17.41
C ARG A 101 8.38 23.93 15.94
N ARG A 102 8.51 22.75 15.33
CA ARG A 102 8.88 22.59 13.92
C ARG A 102 7.68 22.56 12.98
N ASP A 103 6.53 22.11 13.49
CA ASP A 103 5.25 22.03 12.76
C ASP A 103 4.13 22.58 13.65
N PRO A 104 3.99 23.93 13.77
CA PRO A 104 3.00 24.58 14.66
C PRO A 104 1.59 24.59 14.05
N THR A 105 1.05 23.40 13.75
CA THR A 105 -0.25 23.24 13.12
C THR A 105 -1.32 22.70 14.07
N ALA A 106 -2.57 23.03 13.81
CA ALA A 106 -3.73 22.45 14.53
C ALA A 106 -3.74 20.91 14.40
N ASN A 107 -3.21 20.38 13.29
CA ASN A 107 -3.08 18.94 13.07
C ASN A 107 -2.11 18.31 14.08
N ARG A 108 -1.01 18.98 14.44
CA ARG A 108 -0.06 18.50 15.45
C ARG A 108 -0.71 18.44 16.83
N ILE A 109 -1.48 19.46 17.19
CA ILE A 109 -2.25 19.49 18.45
C ILE A 109 -3.30 18.36 18.47
N ARG A 110 -3.98 18.13 17.36
CA ARG A 110 -4.92 17.01 17.22
C ARG A 110 -4.26 15.66 17.47
N ARG A 111 -3.09 15.41 16.88
CA ARG A 111 -2.31 14.17 17.07
C ARG A 111 -1.97 13.95 18.55
N TRP A 112 -1.61 15.01 19.25
CA TRP A 112 -1.32 14.95 20.69
C TRP A 112 -2.58 14.58 21.48
N GLY A 113 -3.71 15.27 21.25
CA GLY A 113 -4.98 14.96 21.93
C GLY A 113 -5.45 13.52 21.67
N GLN A 114 -5.36 13.04 20.43
CA GLN A 114 -5.66 11.63 20.08
C GLN A 114 -4.73 10.66 20.83
N ALA A 115 -3.44 10.98 20.97
CA ALA A 115 -2.50 10.14 21.70
C ALA A 115 -2.79 10.08 23.19
N LEU A 116 -3.28 11.18 23.80
CA LEU A 116 -3.70 11.21 25.20
C LEU A 116 -4.89 10.28 25.43
N VAL A 117 -5.91 10.34 24.55
CA VAL A 117 -7.09 9.46 24.62
C VAL A 117 -6.66 8.00 24.41
N LEU A 118 -5.87 7.70 23.38
CA LEU A 118 -5.37 6.36 23.11
C LEU A 118 -4.61 5.80 24.33
N ALA A 119 -3.67 6.56 24.88
CA ALA A 119 -2.87 6.10 26.02
C ALA A 119 -3.70 5.86 27.29
N ALA A 120 -4.75 6.66 27.51
CA ALA A 120 -5.64 6.53 28.66
C ALA A 120 -6.56 5.32 28.56
N GLU A 121 -7.10 5.06 27.37
CA GLU A 121 -8.11 4.02 27.15
C GLU A 121 -7.51 2.66 26.75
N LEU A 122 -6.23 2.62 26.39
CA LEU A 122 -5.56 1.40 25.96
C LEU A 122 -5.58 0.36 27.11
N PRO A 123 -6.12 -0.85 26.88
CA PRO A 123 -6.13 -1.90 27.91
C PRO A 123 -4.74 -2.22 28.45
N ALA A 124 -4.66 -2.60 29.72
CA ALA A 124 -3.39 -2.97 30.35
C ALA A 124 -2.78 -4.24 29.72
N SER A 125 -3.60 -5.04 29.06
CA SER A 125 -3.21 -6.26 28.36
C SER A 125 -2.56 -6.03 26.99
N ILE A 126 -2.48 -4.79 26.50
CA ILE A 126 -1.78 -4.48 25.26
C ILE A 126 -0.28 -4.35 25.54
N ASP A 127 0.51 -5.15 24.82
CA ASP A 127 1.96 -5.24 24.99
C ASP A 127 2.73 -4.32 24.06
N ARG A 128 2.16 -3.98 22.90
CA ARG A 128 2.79 -3.12 21.89
C ARG A 128 1.78 -2.41 21.00
N LEU A 129 2.29 -1.41 20.28
CA LEU A 129 1.54 -0.64 19.30
C LEU A 129 2.11 -0.88 17.91
N TYR A 130 1.24 -0.96 16.91
CA TYR A 130 1.64 -1.07 15.51
C TYR A 130 0.87 -0.05 14.66
N ALA A 131 1.56 0.82 13.95
CA ALA A 131 0.96 1.87 13.16
C ALA A 131 1.03 1.57 11.66
N HIS A 132 -0.02 1.90 10.91
CA HIS A 132 0.10 2.04 9.45
C HIS A 132 0.20 3.51 9.09
N PHE A 133 1.19 3.83 8.27
CA PHE A 133 1.62 5.16 7.81
C PHE A 133 2.47 5.96 8.81
N LEU A 134 3.60 6.46 8.31
CA LEU A 134 4.54 7.30 9.04
C LEU A 134 4.00 8.69 9.42
N HIS A 135 2.95 9.18 8.74
CA HIS A 135 2.38 10.50 9.05
C HIS A 135 1.57 10.51 10.36
N THR A 136 0.27 10.83 10.33
CA THR A 136 -0.57 11.02 11.52
C THR A 136 -0.66 9.79 12.43
N PRO A 137 -0.90 8.55 11.91
CA PRO A 137 -0.98 7.38 12.78
C PRO A 137 0.31 7.13 13.56
N ALA A 138 1.47 7.17 12.91
CA ALA A 138 2.74 6.98 13.60
C ALA A 138 3.04 8.08 14.64
N SER A 139 2.62 9.34 14.40
CA SER A 139 2.78 10.40 15.41
C SER A 139 1.94 10.13 16.65
N VAL A 140 0.67 9.74 16.48
CA VAL A 140 -0.23 9.38 17.59
C VAL A 140 0.32 8.18 18.34
N THR A 141 0.75 7.14 17.62
CA THR A 141 1.35 5.93 18.18
C THR A 141 2.63 6.23 18.98
N ARG A 142 3.55 7.01 18.40
CA ARG A 142 4.82 7.43 19.04
C ARG A 142 4.58 8.12 20.37
N TYR A 143 3.62 9.05 20.43
CA TYR A 143 3.28 9.75 21.67
C TYR A 143 2.60 8.81 22.68
N ALA A 144 1.63 7.98 22.24
CA ALA A 144 0.95 7.05 23.12
C ALA A 144 1.90 5.97 23.66
N ALA A 145 2.78 5.44 22.83
CA ALA A 145 3.85 4.52 23.23
C ALA A 145 4.77 5.14 24.29
N ALA A 146 5.20 6.41 24.08
CA ALA A 146 6.01 7.13 25.04
C ALA A 146 5.29 7.38 26.39
N LEU A 147 3.97 7.66 26.36
CA LEU A 147 3.11 7.80 27.55
C LEU A 147 3.03 6.50 28.35
N ARG A 148 2.83 5.38 27.68
CA ARG A 148 2.62 4.05 28.29
C ARG A 148 3.91 3.28 28.57
N GLY A 149 5.04 3.71 28.00
CA GLY A 149 6.30 2.96 28.08
C GLY A 149 6.29 1.68 27.23
N LEU A 150 5.45 1.59 26.19
CA LEU A 150 5.30 0.43 25.33
C LEU A 150 6.20 0.52 24.07
N PRO A 151 6.70 -0.60 23.55
CA PRO A 151 7.33 -0.64 22.25
C PRO A 151 6.29 -0.39 21.15
N TRP A 152 6.74 0.19 20.04
CA TRP A 152 5.90 0.39 18.88
C TRP A 152 6.67 0.17 17.57
N SER A 153 5.96 -0.19 16.53
CA SER A 153 6.49 -0.44 15.20
C SER A 153 5.58 0.16 14.14
N VAL A 154 6.02 0.23 12.89
CA VAL A 154 5.26 0.89 11.84
C VAL A 154 5.43 0.22 10.48
N SER A 155 4.33 0.18 9.72
CA SER A 155 4.30 -0.10 8.29
C SER A 155 4.22 1.22 7.52
N ALA A 156 5.23 1.50 6.70
CA ALA A 156 5.35 2.71 5.90
C ALA A 156 4.95 2.45 4.43
N HIS A 157 4.28 3.41 3.82
CA HIS A 157 3.75 3.30 2.47
C HIS A 157 4.16 4.49 1.60
N ALA A 158 3.90 4.45 0.28
CA ALA A 158 4.44 5.43 -0.66
C ALA A 158 4.23 6.89 -0.22
N LYS A 159 2.96 7.30 0.01
CA LYS A 159 2.65 8.71 0.26
C LYS A 159 3.36 9.27 1.49
N ASP A 160 3.37 8.55 2.58
CA ASP A 160 3.93 9.00 3.85
C ASP A 160 5.47 9.02 3.85
N ILE A 161 6.11 8.20 3.02
CA ILE A 161 7.56 8.23 2.81
C ILE A 161 7.98 9.48 2.02
N TRP A 162 7.22 9.80 0.96
CA TRP A 162 7.61 10.85 0.02
C TRP A 162 7.13 12.25 0.39
N THR A 163 6.07 12.35 1.22
CA THR A 163 5.46 13.66 1.57
C THR A 163 5.66 14.08 3.02
N SER A 164 6.26 13.23 3.86
CA SER A 164 6.60 13.63 5.24
C SER A 164 7.95 14.32 5.30
N ALA A 165 8.09 15.25 6.24
CA ALA A 165 9.34 15.97 6.44
C ALA A 165 10.47 15.01 6.88
N PRO A 166 11.70 15.12 6.34
CA PRO A 166 12.82 14.24 6.67
C PRO A 166 13.10 14.11 8.19
N TRP A 167 13.06 15.23 8.92
CA TRP A 167 13.27 15.22 10.38
C TRP A 167 12.21 14.39 11.12
N GLU A 168 10.94 14.45 10.64
CA GLU A 168 9.84 13.71 11.28
C GLU A 168 9.99 12.19 11.02
N ILE A 169 10.44 11.82 9.82
CA ILE A 169 10.75 10.42 9.49
C ILE A 169 11.90 9.93 10.36
N SER A 170 13.05 10.62 10.37
CA SER A 170 14.25 10.21 11.12
C SER A 170 13.97 9.97 12.60
N GLU A 171 13.25 10.88 13.26
CA GLU A 171 12.91 10.72 14.69
C GLU A 171 11.93 9.57 14.95
N LYS A 172 11.02 9.28 14.01
CA LYS A 172 10.14 8.12 14.14
C LYS A 172 10.89 6.81 13.95
N LEU A 173 11.85 6.77 13.02
CA LEU A 173 12.71 5.61 12.79
C LEU A 173 13.62 5.33 13.99
N GLU A 174 14.11 6.37 14.67
CA GLU A 174 14.90 6.24 15.90
C GLU A 174 14.08 5.65 17.05
N ASP A 175 12.82 6.10 17.19
CA ASP A 175 11.93 5.70 18.29
C ASP A 175 11.23 4.33 18.06
N ALA A 176 11.05 3.90 16.81
CA ALA A 176 10.39 2.64 16.47
C ALA A 176 11.29 1.43 16.74
N ALA A 177 10.71 0.34 17.22
CA ALA A 177 11.43 -0.91 17.40
C ALA A 177 11.88 -1.48 16.05
N TRP A 178 11.00 -1.46 15.07
CA TRP A 178 11.27 -1.82 13.68
C TRP A 178 10.26 -1.15 12.74
N LEU A 179 10.59 -1.13 11.47
CA LEU A 179 9.72 -0.64 10.41
C LEU A 179 9.72 -1.62 9.22
N VAL A 180 8.56 -1.82 8.62
CA VAL A 180 8.43 -2.44 7.30
C VAL A 180 7.95 -1.44 6.27
N THR A 181 8.36 -1.65 5.02
CA THR A 181 7.81 -0.96 3.85
C THR A 181 7.61 -1.93 2.70
N CYS A 182 6.68 -1.60 1.81
CA CYS A 182 6.20 -2.49 0.76
C CYS A 182 6.93 -2.34 -0.59
N THR A 183 8.01 -1.55 -0.66
CA THR A 183 8.81 -1.34 -1.87
C THR A 183 10.28 -1.13 -1.53
N ASP A 184 11.20 -1.62 -2.39
CA ASP A 184 12.64 -1.43 -2.19
C ASP A 184 13.03 0.05 -2.36
N VAL A 185 12.46 0.76 -3.33
CA VAL A 185 12.66 2.21 -3.49
C VAL A 185 12.31 2.95 -2.21
N GLY A 186 11.19 2.60 -1.57
CA GLY A 186 10.80 3.15 -0.27
C GLY A 186 11.77 2.78 0.85
N LEU A 187 12.24 1.53 0.87
CA LEU A 187 13.23 1.06 1.84
C LEU A 187 14.55 1.82 1.73
N GLN A 188 15.09 2.00 0.51
CA GLN A 188 16.34 2.75 0.32
C GLN A 188 16.19 4.19 0.78
N ARG A 189 15.07 4.84 0.44
CA ARG A 189 14.79 6.21 0.94
C ARG A 189 14.74 6.30 2.46
N LEU A 190 14.14 5.31 3.12
CA LEU A 190 14.08 5.28 4.58
C LEU A 190 15.43 4.99 5.22
N LYS A 191 16.26 4.15 4.60
CA LYS A 191 17.63 3.87 5.05
C LYS A 191 18.52 5.11 5.05
N GLU A 192 18.35 6.00 4.06
CA GLU A 192 19.07 7.29 4.02
C GLU A 192 18.77 8.19 5.23
N LEU A 193 17.59 8.03 5.83
CA LEU A 193 17.10 8.86 6.93
C LEU A 193 17.24 8.18 8.31
N ALA A 194 17.62 6.91 8.34
CA ALA A 194 17.63 6.10 9.55
C ALA A 194 19.00 6.07 10.22
N ALA A 195 19.03 6.31 11.53
CA ALA A 195 20.22 6.05 12.35
C ALA A 195 20.48 4.53 12.54
N HIS A 196 19.42 3.70 12.39
CA HIS A 196 19.43 2.26 12.60
C HIS A 196 18.81 1.54 11.39
N PRO A 197 19.48 1.50 10.20
CA PRO A 197 18.94 0.90 9.00
C PRO A 197 18.69 -0.62 9.13
N GLU A 198 19.34 -1.30 10.06
CA GLU A 198 19.12 -2.72 10.36
C GLU A 198 17.71 -3.03 10.93
N ARG A 199 16.98 -2.01 11.41
CA ARG A 199 15.61 -2.13 11.90
C ARG A 199 14.57 -2.01 10.79
N LEU A 200 15.00 -1.69 9.57
CA LEU A 200 14.12 -1.48 8.43
C LEU A 200 14.10 -2.73 7.55
N ARG A 201 12.90 -3.15 7.12
CA ARG A 201 12.74 -4.35 6.31
C ARG A 201 11.78 -4.12 5.14
N LEU A 202 12.09 -4.77 4.02
CA LEU A 202 11.19 -4.90 2.89
C LEU A 202 10.22 -6.05 3.16
N ALA A 203 8.92 -5.74 3.09
CA ALA A 203 7.84 -6.71 3.13
C ALA A 203 6.81 -6.30 2.08
N TYR A 204 6.88 -6.86 0.89
CA TYR A 204 5.88 -6.62 -0.14
C TYR A 204 4.50 -7.00 0.38
N HIS A 205 3.47 -6.20 0.06
CA HIS A 205 2.10 -6.58 0.41
C HIS A 205 1.69 -7.90 -0.24
N GLY A 206 2.17 -8.13 -1.47
CA GLY A 206 1.92 -9.34 -2.20
C GLY A 206 0.44 -9.61 -2.47
N LEU A 207 0.16 -10.77 -3.03
CA LEU A 207 -1.20 -11.24 -3.28
C LEU A 207 -1.52 -12.45 -2.40
N ASP A 208 -2.71 -12.42 -1.81
CA ASP A 208 -3.32 -13.54 -1.09
C ASP A 208 -3.99 -14.49 -2.12
N PHE A 209 -3.18 -15.35 -2.74
CA PHE A 209 -3.62 -16.25 -3.82
C PHE A 209 -4.75 -17.20 -3.41
N ALA A 210 -4.86 -17.53 -2.12
CA ALA A 210 -5.93 -18.41 -1.62
C ALA A 210 -7.33 -17.78 -1.76
N HIS A 211 -7.40 -16.45 -1.87
CA HIS A 211 -8.65 -15.70 -1.94
C HIS A 211 -8.86 -14.99 -3.29
N LEU A 212 -8.01 -15.28 -4.28
CA LEU A 212 -8.16 -14.76 -5.64
C LEU A 212 -8.74 -15.83 -6.58
N PRO A 213 -9.57 -15.42 -7.55
CA PRO A 213 -10.03 -16.37 -8.57
C PRO A 213 -8.83 -16.88 -9.39
N PRO A 214 -8.86 -18.15 -9.82
CA PRO A 214 -7.82 -18.69 -10.67
C PRO A 214 -7.77 -17.97 -12.02
N PRO A 215 -6.62 -17.99 -12.71
CA PRO A 215 -6.54 -17.47 -14.08
C PRO A 215 -7.46 -18.25 -15.01
N PRO A 216 -7.99 -17.62 -16.10
CA PRO A 216 -8.80 -18.32 -17.08
C PRO A 216 -7.97 -19.40 -17.80
N PRO A 217 -8.59 -20.51 -18.23
CA PRO A 217 -7.88 -21.64 -18.82
C PRO A 217 -7.20 -21.31 -20.17
N ALA A 218 -7.81 -20.45 -20.95
CA ALA A 218 -7.28 -20.00 -22.25
C ALA A 218 -7.82 -18.62 -22.59
N ARG A 219 -7.07 -17.90 -23.44
CA ARG A 219 -7.49 -16.62 -24.02
C ARG A 219 -7.54 -16.72 -25.55
N PRO A 220 -8.47 -16.00 -26.23
CA PRO A 220 -8.43 -15.86 -27.68
C PRO A 220 -7.09 -15.30 -28.15
N ARG A 221 -6.62 -15.76 -29.32
CA ARG A 221 -5.35 -15.29 -29.91
C ARG A 221 -5.58 -14.14 -30.89
N ARG A 222 -6.22 -13.05 -30.42
CA ARG A 222 -6.42 -11.83 -31.19
C ARG A 222 -5.08 -11.18 -31.50
N ASP A 223 -4.86 -10.76 -32.74
CA ASP A 223 -3.63 -10.08 -33.20
C ASP A 223 -3.92 -8.64 -33.69
N GLY A 224 -5.18 -8.20 -33.55
CA GLY A 224 -5.62 -6.87 -33.99
C GLY A 224 -5.89 -6.75 -35.47
N SER A 225 -5.85 -7.84 -36.25
CA SER A 225 -6.20 -7.83 -37.69
C SER A 225 -7.71 -7.85 -37.95
N ASP A 226 -8.51 -8.34 -36.97
CA ASP A 226 -9.95 -8.48 -37.11
C ASP A 226 -10.70 -7.30 -36.46
N ALA A 227 -11.41 -6.52 -37.27
CA ALA A 227 -12.23 -5.39 -36.81
C ALA A 227 -13.46 -5.85 -35.99
N THR A 228 -13.93 -7.06 -36.18
CA THR A 228 -15.13 -7.61 -35.51
C THR A 228 -14.77 -8.24 -34.15
N ASP A 229 -13.51 -8.66 -33.96
CA ASP A 229 -12.99 -9.20 -32.69
C ASP A 229 -11.70 -8.49 -32.25
N PRO A 230 -11.79 -7.21 -31.85
CA PRO A 230 -10.62 -6.38 -31.54
C PRO A 230 -9.91 -6.85 -30.25
N VAL A 231 -8.60 -6.56 -30.17
CA VAL A 231 -7.81 -6.79 -28.94
C VAL A 231 -8.32 -5.92 -27.80
N VAL A 232 -8.61 -6.52 -26.65
CA VAL A 232 -9.12 -5.84 -25.46
C VAL A 232 -7.98 -5.38 -24.57
N ILE A 233 -7.75 -4.08 -24.55
CA ILE A 233 -6.77 -3.40 -23.69
C ILE A 233 -7.49 -2.95 -22.42
N LEU A 234 -7.08 -3.44 -21.26
CA LEU A 234 -7.71 -3.12 -19.98
C LEU A 234 -6.80 -2.27 -19.12
N SER A 235 -7.39 -1.28 -18.44
CA SER A 235 -6.76 -0.57 -17.34
C SER A 235 -7.69 -0.47 -16.14
N ILE A 236 -7.14 -0.59 -14.93
CA ILE A 236 -7.89 -0.54 -13.69
C ILE A 236 -7.21 0.41 -12.71
N GLY A 237 -7.96 1.40 -12.21
CA GLY A 237 -7.45 2.34 -11.22
C GLY A 237 -8.29 3.61 -11.11
N ARG A 238 -8.02 4.39 -10.07
CA ARG A 238 -8.67 5.70 -9.91
C ARG A 238 -8.22 6.65 -11.04
N LYS A 239 -9.15 7.42 -11.59
CA LYS A 239 -8.85 8.47 -12.59
C LYS A 239 -8.28 9.71 -11.91
N VAL A 240 -7.00 9.63 -11.53
CA VAL A 240 -6.20 10.68 -10.89
C VAL A 240 -4.90 10.87 -11.65
N GLU A 241 -4.23 12.03 -11.48
CA GLU A 241 -3.06 12.43 -12.27
C GLU A 241 -1.96 11.36 -12.33
N LYS A 242 -1.58 10.81 -11.16
CA LYS A 242 -0.49 9.83 -11.05
C LYS A 242 -0.70 8.51 -11.80
N LYS A 243 -1.92 8.23 -12.26
CA LYS A 243 -2.23 7.03 -13.07
C LYS A 243 -1.96 7.21 -14.57
N GLY A 244 -1.63 8.43 -15.00
CA GLY A 244 -1.16 8.73 -16.35
C GLY A 244 -2.15 8.45 -17.49
N TYR A 245 -3.47 8.42 -17.19
CA TYR A 245 -4.47 8.09 -18.23
C TYR A 245 -4.51 9.08 -19.39
N GLY A 246 -4.12 10.33 -19.18
CA GLY A 246 -3.99 11.30 -20.28
C GLY A 246 -2.90 10.91 -21.28
N ASP A 247 -1.76 10.43 -20.78
CA ASP A 247 -0.65 9.95 -21.61
C ASP A 247 -1.03 8.63 -22.32
N LEU A 248 -1.77 7.76 -21.63
CA LEU A 248 -2.30 6.52 -22.21
C LEU A 248 -3.26 6.79 -23.38
N LEU A 249 -4.20 7.74 -23.25
CA LEU A 249 -5.12 8.09 -24.35
C LEU A 249 -4.35 8.65 -25.54
N GLN A 250 -3.32 9.47 -25.32
CA GLN A 250 -2.45 9.95 -26.40
C GLN A 250 -1.71 8.79 -27.08
N ALA A 251 -1.22 7.81 -26.32
CA ALA A 251 -0.57 6.62 -26.88
C ALA A 251 -1.55 5.77 -27.71
N LEU A 252 -2.75 5.54 -27.20
CA LEU A 252 -3.80 4.79 -27.92
C LEU A 252 -4.19 5.45 -29.23
N ALA A 253 -4.27 6.79 -29.28
CA ALA A 253 -4.58 7.53 -30.51
C ALA A 253 -3.47 7.46 -31.56
N ARG A 254 -2.25 7.08 -31.19
CA ARG A 254 -1.10 6.90 -32.10
C ARG A 254 -0.90 5.48 -32.57
N LEU A 255 -1.78 4.56 -32.17
CA LEU A 255 -1.69 3.18 -32.67
C LEU A 255 -1.95 3.13 -34.18
N PRO A 256 -1.25 2.24 -34.90
CA PRO A 256 -1.46 2.04 -36.32
C PRO A 256 -2.94 1.83 -36.66
N PRO A 257 -3.48 2.46 -37.71
CA PRO A 257 -4.90 2.40 -38.04
C PRO A 257 -5.38 1.00 -38.42
N GLU A 258 -4.49 0.15 -38.90
CA GLU A 258 -4.74 -1.26 -39.23
C GLU A 258 -4.92 -2.15 -38.00
N LEU A 259 -4.52 -1.69 -36.80
CA LEU A 259 -4.71 -2.46 -35.57
C LEU A 259 -6.11 -2.18 -34.98
N HIS A 260 -6.86 -3.23 -34.81
CA HIS A 260 -8.19 -3.18 -34.20
C HIS A 260 -8.10 -3.51 -32.72
N TRP A 261 -8.42 -2.52 -31.88
CA TRP A 261 -8.37 -2.59 -30.43
C TRP A 261 -9.58 -1.90 -29.80
N ARG A 262 -9.90 -2.30 -28.58
CA ARG A 262 -10.85 -1.66 -27.69
C ARG A 262 -10.21 -1.40 -26.34
N PHE A 263 -10.35 -0.21 -25.80
CA PHE A 263 -9.87 0.14 -24.48
C PHE A 263 -11.01 0.09 -23.48
N GLU A 264 -10.81 -0.65 -22.38
CA GLU A 264 -11.74 -0.73 -21.27
C GLU A 264 -11.07 -0.18 -20.00
N HIS A 265 -11.80 0.69 -19.29
CA HIS A 265 -11.30 1.26 -18.05
C HIS A 265 -12.27 0.99 -16.91
N VAL A 266 -11.76 0.44 -15.79
CA VAL A 266 -12.50 0.22 -14.55
C VAL A 266 -11.93 1.13 -13.45
N GLY A 267 -12.79 1.99 -12.90
CA GLY A 267 -12.45 2.93 -11.83
C GLY A 267 -13.14 4.27 -11.99
N ALA A 268 -13.31 4.98 -10.87
CA ALA A 268 -13.81 6.34 -10.83
C ALA A 268 -12.68 7.31 -10.44
N GLY A 269 -12.91 8.61 -10.54
CA GLY A 269 -11.99 9.64 -10.10
C GLY A 269 -12.33 11.01 -10.66
N GLU A 270 -11.65 12.01 -10.16
CA GLU A 270 -11.89 13.43 -10.49
C GLU A 270 -11.66 13.76 -11.96
N LEU A 271 -10.76 13.02 -12.65
CA LEU A 271 -10.45 13.24 -14.07
C LEU A 271 -11.43 12.56 -15.03
N SER A 272 -12.56 11.98 -14.53
CA SER A 272 -13.46 11.18 -15.38
C SER A 272 -13.97 11.93 -16.61
N GLU A 273 -14.45 13.14 -16.45
CA GLU A 273 -15.01 13.92 -17.58
C GLU A 273 -13.89 14.48 -18.47
N THR A 274 -12.77 14.91 -17.87
CA THR A 274 -11.58 15.37 -18.60
C THR A 274 -11.07 14.30 -19.57
N LEU A 275 -10.95 13.05 -19.09
CA LEU A 275 -10.45 11.93 -19.92
C LEU A 275 -11.42 11.55 -21.03
N LYS A 276 -12.72 11.61 -20.80
CA LYS A 276 -13.73 11.39 -21.85
C LYS A 276 -13.64 12.47 -22.95
N THR A 277 -13.53 13.73 -22.53
CA THR A 277 -13.35 14.86 -23.47
C THR A 277 -12.05 14.69 -24.25
N GLN A 278 -10.95 14.31 -23.59
CA GLN A 278 -9.68 14.06 -24.27
C GLN A 278 -9.79 12.92 -25.29
N ALA A 279 -10.46 11.82 -24.96
CA ALA A 279 -10.68 10.71 -25.89
C ALA A 279 -11.50 11.14 -27.14
N ALA A 280 -12.48 12.03 -26.95
CA ALA A 280 -13.24 12.60 -28.05
C ALA A 280 -12.38 13.50 -28.95
N LEU A 281 -11.59 14.39 -28.37
CA LEU A 281 -10.67 15.27 -29.10
C LEU A 281 -9.60 14.47 -29.87
N LEU A 282 -9.17 13.35 -29.34
CA LEU A 282 -8.22 12.43 -29.99
C LEU A 282 -8.89 11.49 -31.04
N GLY A 283 -10.20 11.55 -31.23
CA GLY A 283 -10.92 10.74 -32.20
C GLY A 283 -11.06 9.26 -31.84
N ILE A 284 -10.81 8.86 -30.57
CA ILE A 284 -10.83 7.48 -30.12
C ILE A 284 -11.98 7.15 -29.16
N ALA A 285 -12.92 8.07 -28.93
CA ALA A 285 -14.00 7.91 -27.95
C ALA A 285 -14.82 6.62 -28.17
N GLN A 286 -15.07 6.25 -29.44
CA GLN A 286 -15.85 5.05 -29.81
C GLN A 286 -15.15 3.72 -29.47
N ARG A 287 -13.83 3.76 -29.27
CA ARG A 287 -13.02 2.60 -28.86
C ARG A 287 -12.82 2.52 -27.35
N CYS A 288 -13.30 3.53 -26.58
CA CYS A 288 -13.08 3.64 -25.12
C CYS A 288 -14.36 3.32 -24.35
N MET A 289 -14.32 2.33 -23.49
CA MET A 289 -15.41 1.93 -22.59
C MET A 289 -15.08 2.27 -21.14
N TRP A 290 -15.94 3.06 -20.49
CA TRP A 290 -15.74 3.54 -19.13
C TRP A 290 -16.75 2.90 -18.18
N HIS A 291 -16.30 1.93 -17.37
CA HIS A 291 -17.17 1.14 -16.49
C HIS A 291 -17.43 1.79 -15.11
N GLY A 292 -16.72 2.87 -14.77
CA GLY A 292 -16.81 3.45 -13.42
C GLY A 292 -16.19 2.53 -12.35
N ALA A 293 -16.47 2.81 -11.08
CA ALA A 293 -16.07 1.95 -9.99
C ALA A 293 -16.89 0.66 -9.99
N GLN A 294 -16.24 -0.48 -9.87
CA GLN A 294 -16.85 -1.81 -9.91
C GLN A 294 -16.46 -2.65 -8.69
N PRO A 295 -17.33 -3.58 -8.25
CA PRO A 295 -16.99 -4.57 -7.25
C PRO A 295 -15.86 -5.50 -7.71
N GLN A 296 -15.11 -6.07 -6.78
CA GLN A 296 -13.97 -6.96 -7.04
C GLN A 296 -14.31 -8.10 -8.01
N LYS A 297 -15.47 -8.74 -7.86
CA LYS A 297 -15.93 -9.79 -8.79
C LYS A 297 -15.96 -9.32 -10.26
N THR A 298 -16.46 -8.12 -10.50
CA THR A 298 -16.52 -7.51 -11.85
C THR A 298 -15.12 -7.14 -12.34
N VAL A 299 -14.25 -6.67 -11.45
CA VAL A 299 -12.85 -6.38 -11.77
C VAL A 299 -12.14 -7.65 -12.26
N PHE A 300 -12.24 -8.76 -11.53
CA PHE A 300 -11.63 -10.02 -11.95
C PHE A 300 -12.26 -10.60 -13.24
N ALA A 301 -13.58 -10.42 -13.43
CA ALA A 301 -14.22 -10.78 -14.70
C ALA A 301 -13.68 -9.95 -15.87
N ALA A 302 -13.35 -8.67 -15.67
CA ALA A 302 -12.70 -7.84 -16.68
C ALA A 302 -11.26 -8.31 -16.96
N LEU A 303 -10.47 -8.61 -15.93
CA LEU A 303 -9.13 -9.18 -16.07
C LEU A 303 -9.16 -10.52 -16.83
N ALA A 304 -10.15 -11.38 -16.58
CA ALA A 304 -10.27 -12.67 -17.22
C ALA A 304 -10.55 -12.58 -18.73
N ARG A 305 -11.30 -11.57 -19.21
CA ARG A 305 -11.67 -11.41 -20.63
C ARG A 305 -10.72 -10.53 -21.45
N ALA A 306 -9.88 -9.72 -20.79
CA ALA A 306 -8.93 -8.83 -21.47
C ALA A 306 -7.78 -9.61 -22.13
N ASP A 307 -7.12 -9.02 -23.12
CA ASP A 307 -5.95 -9.58 -23.81
C ASP A 307 -4.65 -8.94 -23.34
N LEU A 308 -4.72 -7.70 -22.82
CA LEU A 308 -3.57 -6.88 -22.42
C LEU A 308 -3.96 -5.98 -21.25
N PHE A 309 -3.08 -5.86 -20.29
CA PHE A 309 -3.23 -4.89 -19.20
C PHE A 309 -2.24 -3.73 -19.34
N VAL A 310 -2.72 -2.50 -19.21
CA VAL A 310 -1.86 -1.30 -19.29
C VAL A 310 -2.08 -0.37 -18.09
N LEU A 311 -0.98 0.16 -17.55
CA LEU A 311 -1.02 1.19 -16.51
C LEU A 311 0.15 2.17 -16.72
N ALA A 312 -0.17 3.42 -17.10
CA ALA A 312 0.80 4.45 -17.47
C ALA A 312 1.16 5.36 -16.27
N SER A 313 1.39 4.78 -15.09
CA SER A 313 1.67 5.54 -13.86
C SER A 313 2.82 6.54 -14.03
N LYS A 314 2.70 7.68 -13.35
CA LYS A 314 3.73 8.72 -13.30
C LYS A 314 3.75 9.41 -11.93
N ARG A 315 4.72 10.25 -11.69
CA ARG A 315 4.72 11.16 -10.56
C ARG A 315 3.79 12.33 -10.85
N ALA A 316 2.86 12.64 -9.95
CA ALA A 316 1.98 13.80 -10.05
C ALA A 316 2.72 15.10 -9.72
N ALA A 317 2.16 16.23 -10.10
CA ALA A 317 2.75 17.55 -9.88
C ALA A 317 2.95 17.88 -8.38
N ASP A 318 2.10 17.37 -7.50
CA ASP A 318 2.21 17.49 -6.03
C ASP A 318 3.23 16.51 -5.41
N GLY A 319 3.91 15.71 -6.23
CA GLY A 319 4.89 14.70 -5.81
C GLY A 319 4.26 13.37 -5.42
N ASP A 320 2.92 13.21 -5.42
CA ASP A 320 2.28 11.94 -5.15
C ASP A 320 2.59 10.91 -6.26
N GLN A 321 2.89 9.70 -5.85
CA GLN A 321 3.14 8.57 -6.75
C GLN A 321 2.66 7.27 -6.12
N ASP A 322 2.45 6.27 -6.95
CA ASP A 322 2.14 4.93 -6.46
C ASP A 322 3.38 4.30 -5.80
N GLY A 323 3.16 3.29 -4.95
CA GLY A 323 4.20 2.30 -4.66
C GLY A 323 4.28 1.29 -5.80
N LEU A 324 4.11 0.01 -5.49
CA LEU A 324 3.85 -1.03 -6.48
C LEU A 324 2.32 -1.25 -6.56
N PRO A 325 1.65 -0.90 -7.69
CA PRO A 325 0.20 -1.06 -7.78
C PRO A 325 -0.21 -2.54 -7.79
N ASN A 326 -1.00 -2.97 -6.82
CA ASN A 326 -1.46 -4.37 -6.70
C ASN A 326 -2.15 -4.87 -7.98
N VAL A 327 -2.84 -4.00 -8.70
CA VAL A 327 -3.55 -4.37 -9.93
C VAL A 327 -2.63 -4.90 -11.03
N LEU A 328 -1.34 -4.51 -11.07
CA LEU A 328 -0.35 -5.11 -11.98
C LEU A 328 -0.08 -6.56 -11.62
N MET A 329 0.04 -6.86 -10.33
CA MET A 329 0.21 -8.22 -9.82
C MET A 329 -1.05 -9.06 -10.03
N GLU A 330 -2.24 -8.48 -9.81
CA GLU A 330 -3.54 -9.12 -10.08
C GLU A 330 -3.70 -9.46 -11.56
N ALA A 331 -3.32 -8.56 -12.46
CA ALA A 331 -3.33 -8.80 -13.90
C ALA A 331 -2.34 -9.92 -14.30
N ALA A 332 -1.13 -9.92 -13.75
CA ALA A 332 -0.15 -10.98 -13.96
C ALA A 332 -0.63 -12.34 -13.43
N HIS A 333 -1.26 -12.36 -12.24
CA HIS A 333 -1.88 -13.57 -11.69
C HIS A 333 -2.97 -14.12 -12.61
N GLN A 334 -3.76 -13.24 -13.21
CA GLN A 334 -4.79 -13.61 -14.19
C GLN A 334 -4.22 -13.96 -15.57
N GLY A 335 -2.90 -14.01 -15.75
CA GLY A 335 -2.25 -14.38 -16.99
C GLY A 335 -2.31 -13.30 -18.07
N LEU A 336 -2.38 -12.02 -17.70
CA LEU A 336 -2.30 -10.90 -18.65
C LEU A 336 -0.86 -10.45 -18.85
N PRO A 337 -0.45 -10.18 -20.10
CA PRO A 337 0.77 -9.43 -20.38
C PRO A 337 0.60 -8.00 -19.88
N LEU A 338 1.72 -7.42 -19.41
CA LEU A 338 1.73 -6.10 -18.80
C LEU A 338 2.44 -5.09 -19.70
N VAL A 339 1.83 -3.93 -19.92
CA VAL A 339 2.51 -2.74 -20.44
C VAL A 339 2.40 -1.66 -19.37
N SER A 340 3.54 -1.09 -18.97
CA SER A 340 3.55 -0.08 -17.92
C SER A 340 4.69 0.92 -18.10
N THR A 341 4.82 1.83 -17.14
CA THR A 341 5.88 2.84 -17.11
C THR A 341 6.84 2.56 -15.97
N GLN A 342 8.10 2.93 -16.12
CA GLN A 342 9.13 2.85 -15.07
C GLN A 342 8.93 3.94 -14.01
N ALA A 343 7.74 3.96 -13.40
CA ALA A 343 7.38 4.88 -12.34
C ALA A 343 7.46 4.21 -10.98
N ALA A 344 8.01 4.91 -9.99
CA ALA A 344 8.10 4.45 -8.61
C ALA A 344 8.66 3.01 -8.51
N ALA A 345 7.92 2.09 -7.87
CA ALA A 345 8.36 0.72 -7.62
C ALA A 345 7.92 -0.28 -8.71
N ILE A 346 7.38 0.17 -9.85
CA ILE A 346 6.91 -0.75 -10.90
C ILE A 346 8.05 -1.58 -11.47
N GLY A 347 9.26 -1.00 -11.61
CA GLY A 347 10.47 -1.71 -12.03
C GLY A 347 10.96 -2.77 -11.04
N GLU A 348 10.45 -2.85 -9.82
CA GLU A 348 10.75 -3.95 -8.90
C GLU A 348 10.01 -5.24 -9.29
N PHE A 349 8.90 -5.12 -10.00
CA PHE A 349 8.08 -6.23 -10.48
C PHE A 349 8.24 -6.48 -11.99
N ILE A 350 8.24 -5.43 -12.80
CA ILE A 350 8.30 -5.55 -14.27
C ILE A 350 9.73 -5.25 -14.75
N GLU A 351 10.30 -6.22 -15.43
CA GLU A 351 11.54 -6.12 -16.19
C GLU A 351 11.21 -6.09 -17.69
N ASP A 352 11.66 -5.02 -18.39
CA ASP A 352 11.32 -4.78 -19.80
C ASP A 352 11.71 -5.93 -20.71
N GLY A 353 10.78 -6.36 -21.55
CA GLY A 353 10.97 -7.47 -22.49
C GLY A 353 11.02 -8.88 -21.88
N VAL A 354 11.08 -9.00 -20.55
CA VAL A 354 11.14 -10.27 -19.81
C VAL A 354 9.77 -10.71 -19.34
N ASN A 355 9.10 -9.91 -18.52
CA ASN A 355 7.77 -10.20 -17.96
C ASN A 355 6.75 -9.09 -18.17
N GLY A 356 7.09 -8.09 -18.97
CA GLY A 356 6.23 -7.00 -19.39
C GLY A 356 6.96 -6.08 -20.35
N LEU A 357 6.29 -5.03 -20.81
CA LEU A 357 6.91 -3.92 -21.54
C LEU A 357 6.90 -2.70 -20.65
N LEU A 358 8.07 -2.10 -20.46
CA LEU A 358 8.27 -0.98 -19.54
C LEU A 358 8.86 0.20 -20.28
N VAL A 359 8.18 1.35 -20.23
CA VAL A 359 8.59 2.58 -20.93
C VAL A 359 8.79 3.73 -19.96
N ALA A 360 9.38 4.84 -20.41
CA ALA A 360 9.54 6.03 -19.59
C ALA A 360 8.16 6.63 -19.21
N PRO A 361 7.98 7.15 -17.97
CA PRO A 361 6.78 7.88 -17.59
C PRO A 361 6.63 9.17 -18.40
N GLY A 362 5.39 9.50 -18.81
CA GLY A 362 5.12 10.70 -19.61
C GLY A 362 5.64 10.64 -21.06
N ALA A 363 5.91 9.45 -21.59
CA ALA A 363 6.40 9.21 -22.94
C ALA A 363 5.32 8.49 -23.81
N PRO A 364 4.26 9.18 -24.26
CA PRO A 364 3.16 8.56 -25.01
C PRO A 364 3.60 7.91 -26.33
N ASP A 365 4.66 8.38 -26.98
CA ASP A 365 5.18 7.75 -28.19
C ASP A 365 5.86 6.39 -27.93
N GLU A 366 6.59 6.26 -26.82
CA GLU A 366 7.17 4.99 -26.40
C GLU A 366 6.07 4.01 -25.99
N LEU A 367 5.08 4.50 -25.24
CA LEU A 367 3.92 3.72 -24.83
C LEU A 367 3.11 3.23 -26.03
N ALA A 368 2.93 4.07 -27.07
CA ALA A 368 2.27 3.68 -28.31
C ALA A 368 3.02 2.56 -29.02
N ARG A 369 4.35 2.63 -29.14
CA ARG A 369 5.17 1.56 -29.73
C ARG A 369 5.07 0.24 -28.94
N ALA A 370 5.13 0.32 -27.61
CA ALA A 370 4.98 -0.87 -26.75
C ALA A 370 3.58 -1.49 -26.89
N LEU A 371 2.54 -0.66 -26.92
CA LEU A 371 1.15 -1.12 -27.12
C LEU A 371 0.96 -1.74 -28.52
N ALA A 372 1.47 -1.11 -29.58
CA ALA A 372 1.36 -1.64 -30.94
C ALA A 372 2.00 -3.04 -31.06
N ARG A 373 3.22 -3.23 -30.47
CA ARG A 373 3.86 -4.54 -30.39
C ARG A 373 3.02 -5.56 -29.63
N ALA A 374 2.49 -5.17 -28.46
CA ALA A 374 1.67 -6.06 -27.64
C ALA A 374 0.31 -6.38 -28.28
N VAL A 375 -0.30 -5.47 -29.04
CA VAL A 375 -1.55 -5.71 -29.76
C VAL A 375 -1.32 -6.66 -30.94
N GLY A 376 -0.28 -6.41 -31.75
CA GLY A 376 -0.01 -7.16 -32.99
C GLY A 376 0.67 -8.52 -32.79
N ASP A 377 1.20 -8.83 -31.58
CA ASP A 377 1.98 -10.06 -31.35
C ASP A 377 1.42 -10.90 -30.18
N PRO A 378 0.51 -11.85 -30.46
CA PRO A 378 -0.03 -12.74 -29.44
C PRO A 378 1.00 -13.69 -28.80
N GLU A 379 2.10 -14.06 -29.52
CA GLU A 379 3.16 -14.88 -28.97
C GLU A 379 3.98 -14.11 -27.92
N LEU A 380 4.29 -12.84 -28.22
CA LEU A 380 4.92 -11.94 -27.25
C LEU A 380 4.06 -11.84 -26.00
N ARG A 381 2.74 -11.61 -26.16
CA ARG A 381 1.82 -11.56 -25.03
C ARG A 381 1.86 -12.83 -24.17
N ALA A 382 1.79 -13.99 -24.80
CA ALA A 382 1.81 -15.28 -24.10
C ALA A 382 3.11 -15.48 -23.30
N ARG A 383 4.25 -15.17 -23.89
CA ARG A 383 5.56 -15.29 -23.24
C ARG A 383 5.69 -14.35 -22.04
N LEU A 384 5.34 -13.06 -22.21
CA LEU A 384 5.42 -12.08 -21.13
C LEU A 384 4.47 -12.42 -19.98
N ALA A 385 3.22 -12.84 -20.29
CA ALA A 385 2.24 -13.22 -19.30
C ALA A 385 2.67 -14.46 -18.48
N ALA A 386 3.21 -15.48 -19.12
CA ALA A 386 3.70 -16.68 -18.44
C ALA A 386 4.80 -16.32 -17.42
N ARG A 387 5.77 -15.49 -17.83
CA ARG A 387 6.85 -15.06 -16.96
C ARG A 387 6.38 -14.13 -15.84
N ALA A 388 5.45 -13.21 -16.11
CA ALA A 388 4.85 -12.35 -15.08
C ALA A 388 4.10 -13.17 -14.03
N GLY A 389 3.32 -14.17 -14.46
CA GLY A 389 2.62 -15.10 -13.57
C GLY A 389 3.55 -15.93 -12.69
N GLU A 390 4.71 -16.35 -13.20
CA GLU A 390 5.73 -17.04 -12.40
C GLU A 390 6.32 -16.11 -11.33
N ILE A 391 6.77 -14.91 -11.73
CA ILE A 391 7.40 -13.95 -10.83
C ILE A 391 6.44 -13.52 -9.73
N VAL A 392 5.17 -13.26 -10.04
CA VAL A 392 4.21 -12.84 -9.02
C VAL A 392 3.98 -13.92 -7.96
N ARG A 393 3.91 -15.19 -8.36
CA ARG A 393 3.74 -16.30 -7.42
C ARG A 393 4.96 -16.56 -6.54
N THR A 394 6.17 -16.38 -7.09
CA THR A 394 7.42 -16.71 -6.37
C THR A 394 7.95 -15.57 -5.51
N ARG A 395 7.75 -14.31 -5.91
CA ARG A 395 8.36 -13.16 -5.25
C ARG A 395 7.36 -12.24 -4.53
N PHE A 396 6.10 -12.28 -4.93
CA PHE A 396 5.07 -11.35 -4.44
C PHE A 396 3.90 -12.10 -3.80
N SER A 397 4.18 -13.22 -3.11
CA SER A 397 3.23 -13.86 -2.22
C SER A 397 3.05 -13.02 -0.94
N PHE A 398 1.81 -12.88 -0.54
CA PHE A 398 1.41 -12.25 0.71
C PHE A 398 2.05 -12.92 1.95
N ASP A 399 2.14 -14.25 1.93
CA ASP A 399 2.52 -15.03 3.12
C ASP A 399 3.89 -14.66 3.69
N ALA A 400 4.90 -14.52 2.84
CA ALA A 400 6.27 -14.26 3.30
C ALA A 400 6.40 -12.95 4.11
N GLY A 401 5.68 -11.90 3.69
CA GLY A 401 5.67 -10.62 4.40
C GLY A 401 4.93 -10.73 5.74
N ILE A 402 3.76 -11.39 5.74
CA ILE A 402 2.92 -11.54 6.93
C ILE A 402 3.55 -12.47 7.96
N ASP A 403 4.21 -13.57 7.54
CA ASP A 403 4.91 -14.48 8.45
C ASP A 403 6.00 -13.74 9.24
N TRP A 404 6.75 -12.87 8.55
CA TRP A 404 7.76 -12.06 9.22
C TRP A 404 7.15 -11.05 10.20
N ILE A 405 6.09 -10.32 9.78
CA ILE A 405 5.42 -9.31 10.64
C ILE A 405 4.82 -10.00 11.87
N ALA A 406 4.15 -11.15 11.69
CA ALA A 406 3.56 -11.93 12.79
C ALA A 406 4.63 -12.37 13.80
N GLY A 407 5.76 -12.91 13.33
CA GLY A 407 6.90 -13.25 14.16
C GLY A 407 7.44 -12.05 14.93
N ALA A 408 7.69 -10.92 14.25
CA ALA A 408 8.20 -9.70 14.86
C ALA A 408 7.21 -9.05 15.87
N LEU A 409 5.92 -9.25 15.71
CA LEU A 409 4.88 -8.85 16.66
C LEU A 409 4.75 -9.84 17.83
N GLY A 410 4.98 -11.14 17.63
CA GLY A 410 4.86 -12.19 18.64
C GLY A 410 6.02 -12.26 19.63
N GLU A 411 7.23 -11.84 19.25
CA GLU A 411 8.41 -11.96 20.08
C GLU A 411 8.57 -10.79 21.07
N PRO A 412 8.67 -11.06 22.38
CA PRO A 412 9.04 -10.04 23.35
C PRO A 412 10.50 -9.63 23.13
N GLY A 413 10.74 -8.48 22.49
CA GLY A 413 12.09 -7.88 22.41
C GLY A 413 13.07 -8.51 21.40
N ALA A 414 12.61 -9.07 20.30
CA ALA A 414 13.40 -9.77 19.26
C ALA A 414 14.67 -9.02 18.73
N LEU A 415 14.80 -7.73 18.96
CA LEU A 415 16.01 -6.96 18.59
C LEU A 415 17.05 -6.84 19.73
N GLY A 416 16.74 -7.30 20.95
CA GLY A 416 17.69 -7.35 22.08
C GLY A 416 18.63 -8.56 22.05
N GLN A 417 18.20 -9.68 21.51
CA GLN A 417 18.95 -10.95 21.54
C GLN A 417 20.00 -11.08 20.45
N GLN A 418 19.87 -10.42 19.30
CA GLN A 418 20.95 -10.42 18.28
C GLN A 418 22.23 -9.69 18.76
N ARG A 419 22.15 -8.79 19.74
CA ARG A 419 23.33 -8.21 20.40
C ARG A 419 24.11 -9.22 21.26
N GLY A 420 23.47 -10.25 21.79
CA GLY A 420 24.10 -11.32 22.57
C GLY A 420 24.87 -12.32 21.71
N GLN A 421 24.31 -12.70 20.57
CA GLN A 421 24.91 -13.71 19.69
C GLN A 421 26.08 -13.17 18.85
N GLN A 422 26.04 -11.91 18.39
CA GLN A 422 27.19 -11.32 17.69
C GLN A 422 28.38 -11.03 18.64
N ARG A 423 28.14 -10.72 19.91
CA ARG A 423 29.24 -10.57 20.89
C ARG A 423 29.86 -11.90 21.31
N SER A 424 29.11 -13.00 21.29
CA SER A 424 29.65 -14.32 21.61
C SER A 424 30.42 -14.97 20.42
N SER A 425 30.09 -14.60 19.17
CA SER A 425 30.81 -15.10 18.00
C SER A 425 32.15 -14.36 17.76
N THR A 426 32.21 -13.07 18.08
CA THR A 426 33.47 -12.29 18.02
C THR A 426 34.42 -12.59 19.19
N ALA A 427 33.91 -13.03 20.34
CA ALA A 427 34.78 -13.46 21.48
C ALA A 427 35.37 -14.88 21.25
N ARG A 428 34.72 -15.75 20.47
CA ARG A 428 35.25 -17.08 20.11
C ARG A 428 36.18 -17.11 18.90
N ALA A 429 36.32 -16.01 18.18
CA ALA A 429 37.29 -15.88 17.08
C ALA A 429 38.59 -15.18 17.49
N ALA A 430 38.76 -14.84 18.80
CA ALA A 430 39.90 -14.17 19.37
C ALA A 430 40.65 -15.03 20.45
N GLU A 431 40.25 -16.29 20.61
CA GLU A 431 40.98 -17.37 21.26
C GLU A 431 41.41 -18.40 20.22
#